data_20fd35608020004ebbe249d7189fe0c8
#
_entry.id   20fd35608020004ebbe249d7189fe0c8
#
_cell.length_a   1.000
_cell.length_b   1.000
_cell.length_c   1.000
_cell.angle_alpha   90.00
_cell.angle_beta   90.00
_cell.angle_gamma   90.00
#
_symmetry.space_group_name_H-M   'P 1'
#
loop_
_entity.id
_entity.type
_entity.pdbx_description
1 polymer ?
#
loop_
_entity_poly.entity_id
_entity_poly.type
_entity_poly.pdbx_seq_one_letter_code
_entity_poly.pdbx_strand_id
1 'polypeptide(L)'
;LEVAPNYLYRGSFRHIGGIQSDEERKLLEKYRRLPLSGRQTVHTLVDALDIMVAEEQRLRPRQERRTIPLYQSPAAAGFAAPVFGEDYTLIPVEGEVPPGAELAVRIQGESMAPHIADGAVVYVNHDPLQNGDVGIFCVDGDMLCKQYYRDPLGMVYLFSLNRKRSDMDVIFHRGSGRSLTCFGRVMLHAQPLPEGHI
;
A
#
# COMPACT_ATOMS: atom_id res chain seq x y z
N LEU A 1 42.60 33.83 5.43
CA LEU A 1 41.29 33.33 5.82
C LEU A 1 40.94 32.21 4.84
N GLU A 2 41.33 30.97 5.18
CA GLU A 2 40.98 29.75 4.48
C GLU A 2 39.51 29.45 4.76
N VAL A 3 38.69 29.50 3.71
CA VAL A 3 37.31 28.95 3.77
C VAL A 3 37.37 27.50 3.36
N ALA A 4 37.11 26.62 4.30
CA ALA A 4 37.08 25.18 4.05
C ALA A 4 35.95 24.79 3.07
N PRO A 5 36.19 23.84 2.15
CA PRO A 5 35.22 23.42 1.14
C PRO A 5 34.23 22.38 1.67
N ASN A 6 33.54 22.67 2.79
CA ASN A 6 32.60 21.73 3.42
C ASN A 6 31.13 22.09 3.26
N TYR A 7 30.75 22.89 2.23
CA TYR A 7 29.39 23.38 2.11
C TYR A 7 28.51 22.68 1.04
N LEU A 8 28.98 21.59 0.41
CA LEU A 8 28.29 21.06 -0.76
C LEU A 8 27.55 19.72 -0.60
N TYR A 9 27.40 19.16 0.60
CA TYR A 9 26.65 17.90 0.76
C TYR A 9 25.86 17.87 2.09
N ARG A 10 24.81 18.69 2.19
CA ARG A 10 23.70 18.46 3.14
C ARG A 10 22.40 18.24 2.38
N GLY A 11 22.32 17.15 1.64
CA GLY A 11 21.09 16.65 1.02
C GLY A 11 21.19 15.14 0.94
N SER A 12 20.63 14.46 1.93
CA SER A 12 20.12 13.08 1.88
C SER A 12 20.95 12.02 1.15
N PHE A 13 22.21 11.84 1.49
CA PHE A 13 22.84 10.53 1.36
C PHE A 13 22.63 9.77 2.67
N ARG A 14 21.62 8.88 2.71
CA ARG A 14 21.64 7.79 3.68
C ARG A 14 22.90 6.99 3.38
N HIS A 15 23.82 6.97 4.32
CA HIS A 15 24.99 6.10 4.33
C HIS A 15 24.50 4.65 4.28
N ILE A 16 24.33 4.12 3.06
CA ILE A 16 24.39 2.69 2.84
C ILE A 16 25.88 2.40 2.68
N GLY A 17 26.46 1.65 3.62
CA GLY A 17 27.86 1.37 3.70
C GLY A 17 28.49 1.00 2.37
N GLY A 18 29.42 1.80 1.95
CA GLY A 18 30.61 1.63 1.16
C GLY A 18 30.71 0.49 0.16
N ILE A 19 29.84 0.41 -0.85
CA ILE A 19 30.20 -0.24 -2.11
C ILE A 19 30.02 0.82 -3.19
N GLN A 20 31.09 1.58 -3.46
CA GLN A 20 31.16 2.38 -4.69
C GLN A 20 31.07 1.42 -5.87
N SER A 21 30.17 1.68 -6.80
CA SER A 21 30.10 0.90 -8.04
C SER A 21 31.44 1.03 -8.80
N ASP A 22 31.80 0.02 -9.60
CA ASP A 22 33.02 0.09 -10.42
C ASP A 22 33.02 1.32 -11.35
N GLU A 23 31.85 1.79 -11.75
CA GLU A 23 31.67 2.99 -12.54
C GLU A 23 32.01 4.26 -11.77
N GLU A 24 31.51 4.40 -10.54
CA GLU A 24 31.81 5.52 -9.65
C GLU A 24 33.32 5.60 -9.35
N ARG A 25 33.95 4.46 -9.08
CA ARG A 25 35.40 4.41 -8.84
C ARG A 25 36.18 4.87 -10.08
N LYS A 26 35.85 4.38 -11.28
CA LYS A 26 36.48 4.80 -12.53
C LYS A 26 36.25 6.29 -12.83
N LEU A 27 35.07 6.82 -12.51
CA LEU A 27 34.77 8.24 -12.66
C LEU A 27 35.63 9.09 -11.75
N LEU A 28 35.75 8.72 -10.47
CA LEU A 28 36.57 9.42 -9.49
C LEU A 28 38.06 9.39 -9.86
N GLU A 29 38.58 8.28 -10.39
CA GLU A 29 39.96 8.20 -10.86
C GLU A 29 40.23 9.16 -12.04
N LYS A 30 39.31 9.22 -13.02
CA LYS A 30 39.40 10.14 -14.12
C LYS A 30 39.34 11.60 -13.65
N TYR A 31 38.42 11.93 -12.77
CA TYR A 31 38.28 13.26 -12.18
C TYR A 31 39.54 13.70 -11.46
N ARG A 32 40.18 12.83 -10.65
CA ARG A 32 41.41 13.12 -9.90
C ARG A 32 42.60 13.42 -10.80
N ARG A 33 42.62 12.89 -12.04
CA ARG A 33 43.67 13.13 -13.04
C ARG A 33 43.53 14.46 -13.78
N LEU A 34 42.39 15.12 -13.67
CA LEU A 34 42.13 16.40 -14.37
C LEU A 34 42.96 17.53 -13.71
N PRO A 35 43.49 18.46 -14.56
CA PRO A 35 44.03 19.72 -14.07
C PRO A 35 42.96 20.56 -13.37
N LEU A 36 43.35 21.59 -12.62
CA LEU A 36 42.44 22.42 -11.84
C LEU A 36 41.30 23.00 -12.68
N SER A 37 41.63 23.52 -13.90
CA SER A 37 40.65 24.04 -14.86
C SER A 37 39.63 22.98 -15.29
N GLY A 38 40.10 21.76 -15.55
CA GLY A 38 39.21 20.64 -15.91
C GLY A 38 38.27 20.25 -14.77
N ARG A 39 38.73 20.25 -13.51
CA ARG A 39 37.86 20.01 -12.36
C ARG A 39 36.81 21.10 -12.21
N GLN A 40 37.17 22.37 -12.40
CA GLN A 40 36.22 23.50 -12.40
C GLN A 40 35.13 23.32 -13.45
N THR A 41 35.51 22.91 -14.67
CA THR A 41 34.53 22.62 -15.74
C THR A 41 33.56 21.50 -15.35
N VAL A 42 34.06 20.42 -14.74
CA VAL A 42 33.22 19.32 -14.26
C VAL A 42 32.24 19.81 -13.18
N HIS A 43 32.70 20.63 -12.22
CA HIS A 43 31.81 21.20 -11.21
C HIS A 43 30.71 22.04 -11.83
N THR A 44 31.08 22.99 -12.74
CA THR A 44 30.08 23.81 -13.44
C THR A 44 29.06 22.98 -14.21
N LEU A 45 29.49 21.87 -14.81
CA LEU A 45 28.58 20.97 -15.53
C LEU A 45 27.63 20.25 -14.57
N VAL A 46 28.14 19.74 -13.45
CA VAL A 46 27.32 19.09 -12.44
C VAL A 46 26.29 20.07 -11.87
N ASP A 47 26.70 21.30 -11.50
CA ASP A 47 25.80 22.32 -10.99
C ASP A 47 24.70 22.68 -12.01
N ALA A 48 25.06 22.76 -13.31
CA ALA A 48 24.09 23.02 -14.37
C ALA A 48 23.09 21.85 -14.53
N LEU A 49 23.56 20.62 -14.44
CA LEU A 49 22.70 19.43 -14.51
C LEU A 49 21.77 19.33 -13.30
N ASP A 50 22.23 19.66 -12.11
CA ASP A 50 21.40 19.70 -10.89
C ASP A 50 20.29 20.74 -11.02
N ILE A 51 20.58 21.92 -11.59
CA ILE A 51 19.56 22.93 -11.89
C ILE A 51 18.54 22.40 -12.90
N MET A 52 18.98 21.77 -13.98
CA MET A 52 18.09 21.21 -15.00
C MET A 52 17.18 20.11 -14.42
N VAL A 53 17.73 19.22 -13.60
CA VAL A 53 16.95 18.16 -12.93
C VAL A 53 15.93 18.77 -11.97
N ALA A 54 16.32 19.79 -11.21
CA ALA A 54 15.41 20.50 -10.30
C ALA A 54 14.27 21.21 -11.08
N GLU A 55 14.57 21.82 -12.21
CA GLU A 55 13.55 22.44 -13.07
C GLU A 55 12.63 21.40 -13.72
N GLU A 56 13.18 20.30 -14.21
CA GLU A 56 12.39 19.19 -14.76
C GLU A 56 11.46 18.59 -13.70
N GLN A 57 11.92 18.45 -12.46
CA GLN A 57 11.09 18.01 -11.33
C GLN A 57 10.00 19.02 -10.98
N ARG A 58 10.25 20.33 -11.13
CA ARG A 58 9.25 21.41 -10.94
C ARG A 58 8.24 21.46 -12.09
N LEU A 59 8.70 21.19 -13.32
CA LEU A 59 7.88 21.23 -14.53
C LEU A 59 7.14 19.91 -14.78
N ARG A 60 7.53 18.81 -14.11
CA ARG A 60 6.67 17.61 -14.10
C ARG A 60 5.31 18.06 -13.61
N PRO A 61 4.24 17.94 -14.42
CA PRO A 61 2.91 18.24 -13.94
C PRO A 61 2.78 17.46 -12.63
N ARG A 62 2.41 18.17 -11.56
CA ARG A 62 2.10 17.56 -10.28
C ARG A 62 1.06 16.50 -10.64
N GLN A 63 1.51 15.26 -10.88
CA GLN A 63 0.61 14.14 -11.10
C GLN A 63 -0.39 14.29 -10.00
N GLU A 64 -1.64 14.56 -10.35
CA GLU A 64 -2.72 14.63 -9.36
C GLU A 64 -2.52 13.38 -8.53
N ARG A 65 -2.06 13.58 -7.29
CA ARG A 65 -1.70 12.46 -6.44
C ARG A 65 -2.97 11.67 -6.31
N ARG A 66 -3.04 10.54 -7.01
CA ARG A 66 -4.19 9.67 -6.91
C ARG A 66 -4.40 9.45 -5.41
N THR A 67 -5.57 9.78 -4.94
CA THR A 67 -5.97 9.52 -3.56
C THR A 67 -7.02 8.43 -3.56
N ILE A 68 -7.05 7.65 -2.49
CA ILE A 68 -8.11 6.68 -2.23
C ILE A 68 -8.73 6.98 -0.87
N PRO A 69 -10.03 6.69 -0.68
CA PRO A 69 -10.67 6.83 0.61
C PRO A 69 -10.16 5.77 1.60
N LEU A 70 -9.82 6.22 2.80
CA LEU A 70 -9.56 5.37 3.97
C LEU A 70 -10.74 5.45 4.90
N TYR A 71 -11.45 4.36 5.09
CA TYR A 71 -12.52 4.21 6.05
C TYR A 71 -11.97 3.79 7.41
N GLN A 72 -12.33 4.51 8.47
CA GLN A 72 -11.85 4.25 9.84
C GLN A 72 -12.49 3.02 10.49
N SER A 73 -13.61 2.57 9.95
CA SER A 73 -14.32 1.38 10.39
C SER A 73 -15.00 0.73 9.19
N PRO A 74 -15.09 -0.61 9.14
CA PRO A 74 -15.93 -1.27 8.15
C PRO A 74 -17.38 -0.76 8.19
N ALA A 75 -17.90 -0.38 9.35
CA ALA A 75 -19.25 0.19 9.50
C ALA A 75 -19.41 1.57 8.86
N ALA A 76 -18.34 2.36 8.72
CA ALA A 76 -18.36 3.67 8.07
C ALA A 76 -18.53 3.60 6.55
N ALA A 77 -18.35 2.43 5.94
CA ALA A 77 -18.47 2.22 4.50
C ALA A 77 -19.92 2.20 3.96
N GLY A 78 -20.93 2.41 4.83
CA GLY A 78 -22.32 2.70 4.45
C GLY A 78 -23.22 1.52 4.10
N PHE A 79 -24.46 1.59 4.52
CA PHE A 79 -25.49 0.52 4.54
C PHE A 79 -26.26 0.28 3.24
N ALA A 80 -26.14 1.10 2.25
CA ALA A 80 -26.93 0.95 1.03
C ALA A 80 -26.17 1.53 -0.15
N ALA A 81 -25.72 0.66 -1.06
CA ALA A 81 -24.94 1.02 -2.25
C ALA A 81 -23.85 2.09 -1.94
N PRO A 82 -22.70 2.15 -2.54
CA PRO A 82 -21.61 3.01 -2.08
C PRO A 82 -22.01 4.49 -2.15
N VAL A 83 -22.92 4.90 -1.31
CA VAL A 83 -23.04 6.27 -0.89
C VAL A 83 -21.89 6.42 0.10
N PHE A 84 -20.78 6.93 -0.41
CA PHE A 84 -19.65 7.35 0.39
C PHE A 84 -20.16 8.16 1.58
N GLY A 85 -20.33 7.49 2.73
CA GLY A 85 -20.64 8.17 3.97
C GLY A 85 -19.49 9.14 4.28
N GLU A 86 -19.76 10.21 4.98
CA GLU A 86 -18.82 11.32 5.25
C GLU A 86 -17.60 10.92 6.11
N ASP A 87 -17.52 9.67 6.56
CA ASP A 87 -16.50 9.19 7.53
C ASP A 87 -15.28 8.53 6.86
N TYR A 88 -14.73 9.15 5.84
CA TYR A 88 -13.46 8.72 5.25
C TYR A 88 -12.45 9.85 5.19
N THR A 89 -11.17 9.50 5.15
CA THR A 89 -10.06 10.41 4.90
C THR A 89 -9.39 10.05 3.59
N LEU A 90 -9.17 11.04 2.72
CA LEU A 90 -8.41 10.78 1.49
C LEU A 90 -6.93 10.61 1.82
N ILE A 91 -6.36 9.47 1.45
CA ILE A 91 -4.94 9.18 1.58
C ILE A 91 -4.26 9.15 0.21
N PRO A 92 -3.04 9.70 0.08
CA PRO A 92 -2.30 9.65 -1.18
C PRO A 92 -1.89 8.22 -1.51
N VAL A 93 -1.96 7.86 -2.80
CA VAL A 93 -1.45 6.59 -3.32
C VAL A 93 0.07 6.73 -3.49
N GLU A 94 0.82 6.47 -2.42
CA GLU A 94 2.29 6.53 -2.39
C GLU A 94 2.85 5.26 -1.73
N GLY A 95 3.99 4.79 -2.24
CA GLY A 95 4.80 3.74 -1.62
C GLY A 95 4.09 2.42 -1.36
N GLU A 96 3.51 2.26 -0.20
CA GLU A 96 2.91 1.01 0.28
C GLU A 96 1.53 0.68 -0.30
N VAL A 97 0.90 1.63 -1.01
CA VAL A 97 -0.43 1.39 -1.60
C VAL A 97 -0.29 0.52 -2.85
N PRO A 98 -0.88 -0.69 -2.87
CA PRO A 98 -0.77 -1.58 -4.01
C PRO A 98 -1.37 -0.97 -5.28
N PRO A 99 -0.77 -1.20 -6.46
CA PRO A 99 -1.40 -0.85 -7.73
C PRO A 99 -2.78 -1.51 -7.85
N GLY A 100 -3.79 -0.72 -8.24
CA GLY A 100 -5.16 -1.22 -8.36
C GLY A 100 -5.99 -1.13 -7.08
N ALA A 101 -5.44 -0.66 -5.95
CA ALA A 101 -6.23 -0.34 -4.77
C ALA A 101 -7.24 0.79 -5.08
N GLU A 102 -8.48 0.61 -4.68
CA GLU A 102 -9.55 1.56 -4.92
C GLU A 102 -9.99 2.25 -3.63
N LEU A 103 -9.88 1.54 -2.51
CA LEU A 103 -10.15 2.07 -1.18
C LEU A 103 -9.26 1.37 -0.13
N ALA A 104 -9.21 1.96 1.07
CA ALA A 104 -8.55 1.39 2.23
C ALA A 104 -9.53 1.31 3.40
N VAL A 105 -9.38 0.29 4.23
CA VAL A 105 -10.23 0.06 5.40
C VAL A 105 -9.35 -0.23 6.62
N ARG A 106 -9.62 0.43 7.74
CA ARG A 106 -9.00 0.10 9.02
C ARG A 106 -9.77 -1.05 9.66
N ILE A 107 -9.09 -2.15 9.89
CA ILE A 107 -9.68 -3.35 10.49
C ILE A 107 -9.83 -3.16 12.00
N GLN A 108 -10.94 -3.65 12.54
CA GLN A 108 -11.21 -3.70 13.98
C GLN A 108 -11.46 -5.14 14.40
N GLY A 109 -10.85 -5.50 15.53
CA GLY A 109 -10.97 -6.81 16.13
C GLY A 109 -9.93 -7.82 15.66
N GLU A 110 -9.91 -8.98 16.30
CA GLU A 110 -8.85 -9.98 16.21
C GLU A 110 -9.22 -11.20 15.34
N SER A 111 -10.37 -11.17 14.64
CA SER A 111 -10.86 -12.35 13.90
C SER A 111 -9.95 -12.76 12.73
N MET A 112 -9.10 -11.85 12.27
CA MET A 112 -8.18 -12.09 11.16
C MET A 112 -6.70 -12.20 11.59
N ALA A 113 -6.41 -12.09 12.89
CA ALA A 113 -5.06 -12.24 13.43
C ALA A 113 -4.56 -13.69 13.29
N PRO A 114 -3.25 -13.93 13.13
CA PRO A 114 -2.17 -12.93 13.07
C PRO A 114 -1.97 -12.30 11.68
N HIS A 115 -2.70 -12.73 10.65
CA HIS A 115 -2.49 -12.32 9.25
C HIS A 115 -2.86 -10.86 9.00
N ILE A 116 -3.94 -10.40 9.64
CA ILE A 116 -4.35 -8.99 9.67
C ILE A 116 -4.57 -8.64 11.13
N ALA A 117 -3.75 -7.76 11.66
CA ALA A 117 -3.82 -7.33 13.05
C ALA A 117 -5.00 -6.36 13.28
N ASP A 118 -5.45 -6.28 14.52
CA ASP A 118 -6.35 -5.20 14.93
C ASP A 118 -5.72 -3.82 14.69
N GLY A 119 -6.48 -2.89 14.15
CA GLY A 119 -6.02 -1.56 13.77
C GLY A 119 -5.26 -1.49 12.44
N ALA A 120 -4.95 -2.62 11.79
CA ALA A 120 -4.27 -2.63 10.50
C ALA A 120 -5.13 -1.95 9.42
N VAL A 121 -4.46 -1.31 8.46
CA VAL A 121 -5.09 -0.78 7.25
C VAL A 121 -4.90 -1.80 6.14
N VAL A 122 -6.00 -2.21 5.52
CA VAL A 122 -6.01 -3.09 4.35
C VAL A 122 -6.46 -2.31 3.12
N TYR A 123 -5.90 -2.64 1.98
CA TYR A 123 -6.28 -2.10 0.68
C TYR A 123 -7.24 -3.03 -0.01
N VAL A 124 -8.21 -2.48 -0.70
CA VAL A 124 -9.34 -3.21 -1.29
C VAL A 124 -9.52 -2.80 -2.74
N ASN A 125 -9.84 -3.78 -3.57
CA ASN A 125 -10.27 -3.59 -4.95
C ASN A 125 -11.61 -4.32 -5.21
N HIS A 126 -12.21 -4.08 -6.38
CA HIS A 126 -13.49 -4.70 -6.76
C HIS A 126 -13.31 -5.94 -7.67
N ASP A 127 -12.13 -6.54 -7.66
CA ASP A 127 -11.94 -7.81 -8.38
C ASP A 127 -12.84 -8.91 -7.81
N PRO A 128 -13.31 -9.84 -8.66
CA PRO A 128 -14.09 -10.98 -8.20
C PRO A 128 -13.34 -11.83 -7.17
N LEU A 129 -14.03 -12.20 -6.09
CA LEU A 129 -13.50 -13.07 -5.06
C LEU A 129 -13.41 -14.52 -5.57
N GLN A 130 -12.29 -15.15 -5.23
CA GLN A 130 -12.07 -16.60 -5.37
C GLN A 130 -12.03 -17.26 -4.00
N ASN A 131 -12.21 -18.59 -3.96
CA ASN A 131 -12.08 -19.34 -2.71
C ASN A 131 -10.69 -19.16 -2.10
N GLY A 132 -10.65 -18.79 -0.84
CA GLY A 132 -9.43 -18.47 -0.11
C GLY A 132 -9.10 -16.96 -0.05
N ASP A 133 -9.70 -16.13 -0.90
CA ASP A 133 -9.52 -14.68 -0.81
C ASP A 133 -10.11 -14.10 0.47
N VAL A 134 -9.54 -13.01 0.94
CA VAL A 134 -10.11 -12.20 2.01
C VAL A 134 -10.92 -11.07 1.40
N GLY A 135 -12.10 -10.82 1.94
CA GLY A 135 -12.97 -9.73 1.50
C GLY A 135 -13.55 -8.93 2.66
N ILE A 136 -14.09 -7.78 2.30
CA ILE A 136 -14.92 -6.96 3.19
C ILE A 136 -16.38 -7.24 2.84
N PHE A 137 -17.16 -7.62 3.83
CA PHE A 137 -18.56 -8.03 3.68
C PHE A 137 -19.47 -7.24 4.61
N CYS A 138 -20.70 -7.03 4.19
CA CYS A 138 -21.80 -6.64 5.06
C CYS A 138 -22.76 -7.83 5.19
N VAL A 139 -23.00 -8.29 6.41
CA VAL A 139 -23.91 -9.38 6.75
C VAL A 139 -24.94 -8.84 7.73
N ASP A 140 -26.20 -8.76 7.31
CA ASP A 140 -27.31 -8.26 8.12
C ASP A 140 -27.05 -6.88 8.76
N GLY A 141 -26.17 -6.10 8.13
CA GLY A 141 -25.79 -4.79 8.59
C GLY A 141 -24.44 -4.72 9.31
N ASP A 142 -23.88 -5.83 9.69
CA ASP A 142 -22.55 -5.88 10.32
C ASP A 142 -21.45 -5.97 9.27
N MET A 143 -20.45 -5.11 9.38
CA MET A 143 -19.30 -5.12 8.48
C MET A 143 -18.21 -6.06 9.00
N LEU A 144 -17.81 -6.99 8.16
CA LEU A 144 -16.90 -8.07 8.50
C LEU A 144 -15.73 -8.14 7.52
N CYS A 145 -14.52 -8.37 8.03
CA CYS A 145 -13.38 -8.82 7.24
C CYS A 145 -13.23 -10.33 7.45
N LYS A 146 -13.35 -11.11 6.38
CA LYS A 146 -13.36 -12.58 6.47
C LYS A 146 -12.72 -13.20 5.23
N GLN A 147 -12.25 -14.45 5.38
CA GLN A 147 -11.85 -15.28 4.27
C GLN A 147 -13.10 -15.89 3.61
N TYR A 148 -13.18 -15.76 2.30
CA TYR A 148 -14.31 -16.22 1.51
C TYR A 148 -14.10 -17.66 1.01
N TYR A 149 -15.15 -18.45 1.12
CA TYR A 149 -15.23 -19.73 0.46
C TYR A 149 -16.67 -19.98 -0.02
N ARG A 150 -16.81 -20.54 -1.23
CA ARG A 150 -18.08 -20.96 -1.79
C ARG A 150 -17.98 -22.41 -2.24
N ASP A 151 -18.86 -23.25 -1.73
CA ASP A 151 -18.92 -24.66 -2.10
C ASP A 151 -19.65 -24.90 -3.44
N PRO A 152 -19.58 -26.13 -4.01
CA PRO A 152 -20.28 -26.47 -5.25
C PRO A 152 -21.82 -26.41 -5.14
N LEU A 153 -22.37 -26.46 -3.93
CA LEU A 153 -23.82 -26.34 -3.67
C LEU A 153 -24.27 -24.89 -3.59
N GLY A 154 -23.30 -23.93 -3.63
CA GLY A 154 -23.55 -22.51 -3.59
C GLY A 154 -23.67 -21.92 -2.18
N MET A 155 -23.33 -22.69 -1.15
CA MET A 155 -23.18 -22.18 0.21
C MET A 155 -21.95 -21.29 0.29
N VAL A 156 -22.07 -20.17 1.00
CA VAL A 156 -20.98 -19.25 1.25
C VAL A 156 -20.55 -19.33 2.70
N TYR A 157 -19.26 -19.46 2.90
CA TYR A 157 -18.61 -19.51 4.21
C TYR A 157 -17.69 -18.30 4.32
N LEU A 158 -17.80 -17.59 5.42
CA LEU A 158 -16.95 -16.46 5.78
C LEU A 158 -16.17 -16.83 7.03
N PHE A 159 -14.91 -17.21 6.84
CA PHE A 159 -14.06 -17.74 7.90
C PHE A 159 -13.20 -16.65 8.55
N SER A 160 -13.03 -16.78 9.87
CA SER A 160 -12.01 -16.08 10.62
C SER A 160 -10.65 -16.74 10.37
N LEU A 161 -9.62 -15.98 10.01
CA LEU A 161 -8.24 -16.49 9.95
C LEU A 161 -7.68 -16.79 11.35
N ASN A 162 -8.18 -16.09 12.37
CA ASN A 162 -7.90 -16.43 13.76
C ASN A 162 -8.74 -17.63 14.20
N ARG A 163 -8.14 -18.82 14.22
CA ARG A 163 -8.83 -20.06 14.56
C ARG A 163 -9.38 -20.10 16.01
N LYS A 164 -8.87 -19.24 16.90
CA LYS A 164 -9.44 -19.07 18.26
C LYS A 164 -10.76 -18.30 18.24
N ARG A 165 -11.12 -17.70 17.11
CA ARG A 165 -12.35 -16.92 16.91
C ARG A 165 -13.24 -17.54 15.82
N SER A 166 -13.21 -18.86 15.68
CA SER A 166 -14.14 -19.60 14.80
C SER A 166 -15.61 -19.46 15.19
N ASP A 167 -15.88 -19.02 16.42
CA ASP A 167 -17.20 -18.61 16.89
C ASP A 167 -17.78 -17.43 16.09
N MET A 168 -16.92 -16.68 15.38
CA MET A 168 -17.30 -15.56 14.51
C MET A 168 -17.37 -15.93 13.03
N ASP A 169 -17.28 -17.21 12.67
CA ASP A 169 -17.47 -17.68 11.30
C ASP A 169 -18.96 -17.56 10.93
N VAL A 170 -19.21 -17.23 9.66
CA VAL A 170 -20.58 -17.05 9.15
C VAL A 170 -20.82 -18.01 7.99
N ILE A 171 -21.91 -18.75 8.05
CA ILE A 171 -22.37 -19.62 6.97
C ILE A 171 -23.64 -19.04 6.36
N PHE A 172 -23.64 -19.00 5.03
CA PHE A 172 -24.70 -18.36 4.27
C PHE A 172 -25.26 -19.32 3.22
N HIS A 173 -26.57 -19.50 3.20
CA HIS A 173 -27.23 -20.29 2.16
C HIS A 173 -28.37 -19.48 1.50
N ARG A 174 -28.69 -19.81 0.25
CA ARG A 174 -29.83 -19.20 -0.44
C ARG A 174 -31.12 -19.52 0.33
N GLY A 175 -31.88 -18.49 0.66
CA GLY A 175 -33.12 -18.63 1.43
C GLY A 175 -32.97 -18.53 2.93
N SER A 176 -31.77 -18.19 3.44
CA SER A 176 -31.56 -17.92 4.88
C SER A 176 -32.30 -16.68 5.39
N GLY A 177 -32.84 -15.85 4.48
CA GLY A 177 -33.44 -14.55 4.85
C GLY A 177 -32.42 -13.49 5.26
N ARG A 178 -31.13 -13.84 5.29
CA ARG A 178 -30.02 -12.92 5.65
C ARG A 178 -29.53 -12.15 4.44
N SER A 179 -29.03 -10.96 4.65
CA SER A 179 -28.39 -10.15 3.61
C SER A 179 -26.88 -10.34 3.60
N LEU A 180 -26.30 -10.51 2.43
CA LEU A 180 -24.84 -10.57 2.24
C LEU A 180 -24.46 -9.68 1.06
N THR A 181 -23.64 -8.69 1.33
CA THR A 181 -23.03 -7.83 0.30
C THR A 181 -21.51 -7.88 0.41
N CYS A 182 -20.83 -8.06 -0.72
CA CYS A 182 -19.38 -7.96 -0.79
C CYS A 182 -19.00 -6.53 -1.21
N PHE A 183 -18.13 -5.88 -0.45
CA PHE A 183 -17.62 -4.55 -0.74
C PHE A 183 -16.29 -4.57 -1.50
N GLY A 184 -15.64 -5.72 -1.56
CA GLY A 184 -14.43 -5.89 -2.35
C GLY A 184 -13.47 -6.90 -1.76
N ARG A 185 -12.42 -7.19 -2.54
CA ARG A 185 -11.35 -8.10 -2.21
C ARG A 185 -10.21 -7.36 -1.54
N VAL A 186 -9.74 -7.87 -0.40
CA VAL A 186 -8.57 -7.36 0.30
C VAL A 186 -7.30 -7.78 -0.45
N MET A 187 -6.46 -6.81 -0.75
CA MET A 187 -5.18 -7.01 -1.43
C MET A 187 -4.12 -7.34 -0.37
N LEU A 188 -3.73 -8.61 -0.27
CA LEU A 188 -2.73 -9.09 0.68
C LEU A 188 -1.39 -9.30 -0.01
N HIS A 189 -0.30 -8.89 0.64
CA HIS A 189 1.07 -9.08 0.13
C HIS A 189 1.61 -10.49 0.36
N ALA A 190 1.06 -11.22 1.32
CA ALA A 190 1.52 -12.55 1.70
C ALA A 190 0.46 -13.61 1.38
N GLN A 191 0.84 -14.59 0.58
CA GLN A 191 0.06 -15.78 0.28
C GLN A 191 0.99 -17.01 0.32
N PRO A 192 0.49 -18.20 0.62
CA PRO A 192 -0.90 -18.58 0.80
C PRO A 192 -1.43 -18.29 2.20
N LEU A 193 -2.70 -17.92 2.28
CA LEU A 193 -3.44 -17.89 3.55
C LEU A 193 -3.86 -19.31 3.94
N PRO A 194 -4.02 -19.62 5.23
CA PRO A 194 -4.56 -20.89 5.66
C PRO A 194 -5.98 -21.05 5.10
N GLU A 195 -6.27 -22.22 4.54
CA GLU A 195 -7.61 -22.55 4.08
C GLU A 195 -8.55 -22.66 5.27
N GLY A 196 -9.74 -22.07 5.14
CA GLY A 196 -10.84 -22.31 6.08
C GLY A 196 -11.20 -23.81 6.02
N HIS A 197 -11.23 -24.47 7.16
CA HIS A 197 -11.69 -25.86 7.22
C HIS A 197 -13.21 -25.91 7.18
N ILE A 198 -13.75 -26.60 6.17
CA ILE A 198 -15.15 -26.99 6.05
C ILE A 198 -15.33 -28.28 6.86
#